data_76033c8c17c5e316dc35d634f415d9d2
#
_entry.id   76033c8c17c5e316dc35d634f415d9d2
#
_cell.length_a   1.000
_cell.length_b   1.000
_cell.length_c   1.000
_cell.angle_alpha   90.00
_cell.angle_beta   90.00
_cell.angle_gamma   90.00
#
_symmetry.space_group_name_H-M   'P 1'
#
loop_
_entity.id
_entity.type
_entity.pdbx_description
1 polymer ?
#
loop_
_entity_poly.entity_id
_entity_poly.type
_entity_poly.pdbx_seq_one_letter_code
_entity_poly.pdbx_strand_id
1 'polypeptide(L)'
;GQRGVKSLVCDTSLVEPDKGLIVRGIPIKDLTDRAPEEIFYLLCVGELPEEADVEGVKQEFAAHSDVPDHLFDVLRAMPADAHPMDMLITGILALQNESIFAKRYDEGMKKDVYWEAALEDSIRLLAKLPAIAAAVYRIRFNKGDLIPSDPGLDMSTNFARMLGNNDPEFADLVRLYLTLHCDHEGGNVSAYTSHVVASALSDPYYSVAAGLCGLAGPL
;
A
#
# COMPACT_ATOMS: atom_id res chain seq x y z
N GLY A 1 12.97 -2.42 16.53
CA GLY A 1 13.66 -1.63 15.52
C GLY A 1 15.11 -1.35 15.89
N GLN A 2 15.86 -0.82 14.98
CA GLN A 2 17.26 -0.45 15.18
C GLN A 2 17.34 0.86 16.00
N ARG A 3 18.16 0.89 17.03
CA ARG A 3 18.42 2.10 17.83
C ARG A 3 19.90 2.48 17.74
N GLY A 4 20.17 3.75 17.42
CA GLY A 4 21.53 4.30 17.36
C GLY A 4 22.38 3.81 16.18
N VAL A 5 21.79 3.15 15.20
CA VAL A 5 22.45 2.69 13.97
C VAL A 5 21.95 3.51 12.78
N LYS A 6 22.85 4.16 12.07
CA LYS A 6 22.53 4.83 10.80
C LYS A 6 22.42 3.78 9.70
N SER A 7 21.21 3.45 9.28
CA SER A 7 20.93 2.34 8.38
C SER A 7 20.41 2.77 7.01
N LEU A 8 19.71 3.90 6.92
CA LEU A 8 19.21 4.46 5.66
C LEU A 8 19.01 5.98 5.80
N VAL A 9 18.86 6.65 4.67
CA VAL A 9 18.38 8.02 4.57
C VAL A 9 16.90 7.99 4.24
N CYS A 10 16.08 8.69 5.02
CA CYS A 10 14.66 8.85 4.77
C CYS A 10 14.36 10.35 4.65
N ASP A 11 13.82 10.76 3.54
CA ASP A 11 13.43 12.14 3.24
C ASP A 11 11.93 12.31 3.03
N THR A 12 11.16 11.23 3.13
CA THR A 12 9.70 11.23 3.01
C THR A 12 9.03 11.56 4.32
N SER A 13 9.55 11.03 5.44
CA SER A 13 8.94 11.23 6.75
C SER A 13 9.94 11.24 7.90
N LEU A 14 9.51 11.80 9.01
CA LEU A 14 10.26 11.87 10.27
C LEU A 14 9.28 11.67 11.43
N VAL A 15 9.65 10.89 12.43
CA VAL A 15 8.89 10.77 13.68
C VAL A 15 9.69 11.43 14.81
N GLU A 16 9.20 12.55 15.31
CA GLU A 16 9.75 13.24 16.48
C GLU A 16 8.93 12.90 17.73
N PRO A 17 9.57 12.59 18.87
CA PRO A 17 8.85 12.17 20.08
C PRO A 17 7.77 13.15 20.55
N ASP A 18 8.03 14.46 20.39
CA ASP A 18 7.13 15.51 20.86
C ASP A 18 6.16 16.05 19.80
N LYS A 19 6.43 15.77 18.52
CA LYS A 19 5.64 16.29 17.38
C LYS A 19 4.88 15.23 16.61
N GLY A 20 5.25 13.96 16.81
CA GLY A 20 4.69 12.84 16.06
C GLY A 20 5.23 12.76 14.63
N LEU A 21 4.42 12.17 13.73
CA LEU A 21 4.78 11.96 12.34
C LEU A 21 4.74 13.28 11.56
N ILE A 22 5.78 13.52 10.78
CA ILE A 22 5.91 14.62 9.82
C ILE A 22 6.13 14.00 8.45
N VAL A 23 5.29 14.32 7.48
CA VAL A 23 5.34 13.80 6.11
C VAL A 23 5.74 14.93 5.18
N ARG A 24 6.87 14.78 4.46
CA ARG A 24 7.42 15.83 3.56
C ARG A 24 7.44 17.23 4.20
N GLY A 25 7.76 17.30 5.50
CA GLY A 25 7.83 18.54 6.26
C GLY A 25 6.48 19.03 6.85
N ILE A 26 5.37 18.36 6.56
CA ILE A 26 4.04 18.72 7.05
C ILE A 26 3.68 17.80 8.23
N PRO A 27 3.33 18.35 9.43
CA PRO A 27 2.86 17.53 10.52
C PRO A 27 1.59 16.74 10.17
N ILE A 28 1.51 15.48 10.57
CA ILE A 28 0.38 14.61 10.24
C ILE A 28 -0.97 15.18 10.71
N LYS A 29 -1.01 15.93 11.79
CA LYS A 29 -2.22 16.59 12.28
C LYS A 29 -2.81 17.60 11.29
N ASP A 30 -1.97 18.17 10.42
CA ASP A 30 -2.35 19.14 9.39
C ASP A 30 -2.73 18.46 8.06
N LEU A 31 -2.70 17.12 8.04
CA LEU A 31 -3.06 16.27 6.89
C LEU A 31 -4.31 15.41 7.15
N THR A 32 -4.94 15.53 8.31
CA THR A 32 -6.05 14.66 8.75
C THR A 32 -7.32 14.79 7.93
N ASP A 33 -7.48 15.84 7.16
CA ASP A 33 -8.59 16.09 6.23
C ASP A 33 -8.30 15.64 4.80
N ARG A 34 -7.07 15.17 4.54
CA ARG A 34 -6.64 14.73 3.22
C ARG A 34 -7.06 13.29 2.93
N ALA A 35 -7.18 12.98 1.63
CA ALA A 35 -7.40 11.62 1.16
C ALA A 35 -6.07 10.85 1.00
N PRO A 36 -6.07 9.51 1.08
CA PRO A 36 -4.87 8.69 0.83
C PRO A 36 -4.22 8.97 -0.53
N GLU A 37 -5.00 9.25 -1.55
CA GLU A 37 -4.53 9.63 -2.89
C GLU A 37 -3.69 10.91 -2.87
N GLU A 38 -4.11 11.91 -2.07
CA GLU A 38 -3.37 13.17 -1.90
C GLU A 38 -2.04 12.92 -1.16
N ILE A 39 -2.05 12.04 -0.16
CA ILE A 39 -0.84 11.67 0.58
C ILE A 39 0.13 10.88 -0.29
N PHE A 40 -0.37 9.98 -1.13
CA PHE A 40 0.46 9.27 -2.11
C PHE A 40 1.17 10.25 -3.04
N TYR A 41 0.44 11.23 -3.58
CA TYR A 41 1.04 12.28 -4.42
C TYR A 41 2.10 13.07 -3.64
N LEU A 42 1.77 13.53 -2.43
CA LEU A 42 2.70 14.27 -1.56
C LEU A 42 3.99 13.48 -1.32
N LEU A 43 3.90 12.18 -1.03
CA LEU A 43 5.07 11.32 -0.81
C LEU A 43 5.95 11.22 -2.05
N CYS A 44 5.35 11.09 -3.24
CA CYS A 44 6.08 10.95 -4.49
C CYS A 44 6.71 12.27 -4.96
N VAL A 45 5.94 13.36 -4.93
CA VAL A 45 6.30 14.66 -5.54
C VAL A 45 6.96 15.61 -4.53
N GLY A 46 6.55 15.55 -3.25
CA GLY A 46 7.07 16.41 -2.18
C GLY A 46 6.25 17.67 -1.94
N GLU A 47 5.18 17.88 -2.69
CA GLU A 47 4.26 19.01 -2.61
C GLU A 47 2.81 18.51 -2.53
N LEU A 48 1.93 19.28 -1.91
CA LEU A 48 0.50 18.93 -1.88
C LEU A 48 -0.08 19.05 -3.30
N PRO A 49 -0.95 18.09 -3.70
CA PRO A 49 -1.56 18.11 -5.03
C PRO A 49 -2.57 19.23 -5.20
N GLU A 50 -2.74 19.69 -6.44
CA GLU A 50 -3.91 20.40 -6.85
C GLU A 50 -5.05 19.43 -7.24
N GLU A 51 -6.26 19.92 -7.46
CA GLU A 51 -7.44 19.10 -7.78
C GLU A 51 -7.22 18.19 -9.01
N ALA A 52 -6.54 18.71 -10.02
CA ALA A 52 -6.22 17.94 -11.24
C ALA A 52 -5.24 16.80 -10.99
N ASP A 53 -4.29 16.97 -10.07
CA ASP A 53 -3.33 15.93 -9.68
C ASP A 53 -4.04 14.81 -8.92
N VAL A 54 -4.93 15.17 -7.98
CA VAL A 54 -5.73 14.21 -7.22
C VAL A 54 -6.59 13.37 -8.16
N GLU A 55 -7.24 14.01 -9.12
CA GLU A 55 -8.04 13.33 -10.13
C GLU A 55 -7.19 12.37 -10.97
N GLY A 56 -5.98 12.79 -11.36
CA GLY A 56 -5.01 11.95 -12.06
C GLY A 56 -4.64 10.69 -11.26
N VAL A 57 -4.34 10.82 -9.97
CA VAL A 57 -4.04 9.67 -9.09
C VAL A 57 -5.24 8.72 -8.97
N LYS A 58 -6.45 9.27 -8.82
CA LYS A 58 -7.68 8.46 -8.77
C LYS A 58 -7.90 7.67 -10.05
N GLN A 59 -7.68 8.30 -11.21
CA GLN A 59 -7.80 7.63 -12.51
C GLN A 59 -6.78 6.52 -12.67
N GLU A 60 -5.53 6.73 -12.27
CA GLU A 60 -4.51 5.68 -12.27
C GLU A 60 -4.87 4.50 -11.34
N PHE A 61 -5.34 4.77 -10.14
CA PHE A 61 -5.78 3.70 -9.24
C PHE A 61 -7.00 2.95 -9.80
N ALA A 62 -7.99 3.67 -10.35
CA ALA A 62 -9.15 3.06 -10.97
C ALA A 62 -8.77 2.15 -12.16
N ALA A 63 -7.85 2.61 -13.01
CA ALA A 63 -7.39 1.87 -14.19
C ALA A 63 -6.65 0.56 -13.84
N HIS A 64 -6.09 0.46 -12.62
CA HIS A 64 -5.29 -0.67 -12.17
C HIS A 64 -5.90 -1.46 -11.00
N SER A 65 -7.12 -1.18 -10.61
CA SER A 65 -7.79 -1.78 -9.43
C SER A 65 -8.25 -3.23 -9.64
N ASP A 66 -8.22 -3.72 -10.88
CA ASP A 66 -8.70 -5.06 -11.22
C ASP A 66 -7.74 -6.15 -10.69
N VAL A 67 -8.27 -7.09 -9.91
CA VAL A 67 -7.50 -8.17 -9.29
C VAL A 67 -7.77 -9.46 -10.05
N PRO A 68 -6.75 -10.19 -10.51
CA PRO A 68 -6.95 -11.41 -11.28
C PRO A 68 -7.57 -12.53 -10.43
N ASP A 69 -8.49 -13.29 -11.02
CA ASP A 69 -9.28 -14.33 -10.35
C ASP A 69 -8.43 -15.38 -9.64
N HIS A 70 -7.28 -15.74 -10.22
CA HIS A 70 -6.40 -16.74 -9.62
C HIS A 70 -5.90 -16.36 -8.22
N LEU A 71 -5.80 -15.05 -7.93
CA LEU A 71 -5.42 -14.59 -6.59
C LEU A 71 -6.48 -15.00 -5.56
N PHE A 72 -7.75 -14.80 -5.88
CA PHE A 72 -8.85 -15.18 -4.98
C PHE A 72 -8.91 -16.70 -4.77
N ASP A 73 -8.55 -17.49 -5.78
CA ASP A 73 -8.46 -18.95 -5.66
C ASP A 73 -7.30 -19.36 -4.73
N VAL A 74 -6.16 -18.69 -4.81
CA VAL A 74 -5.04 -18.86 -3.88
C VAL A 74 -5.49 -18.57 -2.44
N LEU A 75 -6.18 -17.45 -2.20
CA LEU A 75 -6.69 -17.10 -0.87
C LEU A 75 -7.69 -18.13 -0.33
N ARG A 76 -8.59 -18.66 -1.17
CA ARG A 76 -9.57 -19.68 -0.78
C ARG A 76 -8.93 -21.05 -0.49
N ALA A 77 -7.78 -21.32 -1.12
CA ALA A 77 -7.04 -22.57 -0.89
C ALA A 77 -6.23 -22.59 0.43
N MET A 78 -6.07 -21.43 1.08
CA MET A 78 -5.39 -21.35 2.37
C MET A 78 -6.24 -21.96 3.49
N PRO A 79 -5.61 -22.41 4.60
CA PRO A 79 -6.36 -22.92 5.77
C PRO A 79 -7.41 -21.92 6.25
N ALA A 80 -8.58 -22.41 6.62
CA ALA A 80 -9.71 -21.57 7.05
C ALA A 80 -9.42 -20.73 8.31
N ASP A 81 -8.43 -21.13 9.10
CA ASP A 81 -7.94 -20.46 10.30
C ASP A 81 -6.61 -19.69 10.07
N ALA A 82 -6.14 -19.59 8.83
CA ALA A 82 -4.93 -18.84 8.50
C ALA A 82 -4.98 -17.40 9.06
N HIS A 83 -3.85 -16.90 9.52
CA HIS A 83 -3.78 -15.51 9.98
C HIS A 83 -4.03 -14.53 8.81
N PRO A 84 -4.86 -13.48 8.98
CA PRO A 84 -5.15 -12.55 7.89
C PRO A 84 -3.92 -11.92 7.23
N MET A 85 -2.85 -11.68 7.99
CA MET A 85 -1.59 -11.17 7.45
C MET A 85 -0.89 -12.18 6.55
N ASP A 86 -0.94 -13.49 6.88
CA ASP A 86 -0.37 -14.54 6.03
C ASP A 86 -1.11 -14.60 4.69
N MET A 87 -2.44 -14.46 4.73
CA MET A 87 -3.27 -14.40 3.53
C MET A 87 -2.93 -13.16 2.69
N LEU A 88 -2.80 -11.98 3.31
CA LEU A 88 -2.47 -10.73 2.60
C LEU A 88 -1.09 -10.82 1.94
N ILE A 89 -0.07 -11.28 2.66
CA ILE A 89 1.29 -11.46 2.14
C ILE A 89 1.29 -12.44 0.96
N THR A 90 0.59 -13.57 1.11
CA THR A 90 0.46 -14.57 0.04
C THR A 90 -0.24 -13.99 -1.19
N GLY A 91 -1.30 -13.21 -0.99
CA GLY A 91 -2.00 -12.52 -2.08
C GLY A 91 -1.08 -11.56 -2.85
N ILE A 92 -0.27 -10.77 -2.14
CA ILE A 92 0.70 -9.87 -2.79
C ILE A 92 1.74 -10.66 -3.59
N LEU A 93 2.29 -11.73 -3.01
CA LEU A 93 3.27 -12.57 -3.71
C LEU A 93 2.67 -13.28 -4.93
N ALA A 94 1.37 -13.61 -4.91
CA ALA A 94 0.68 -14.19 -6.06
C ALA A 94 0.54 -13.22 -7.25
N LEU A 95 0.75 -11.91 -7.03
CA LEU A 95 0.78 -10.87 -8.08
C LEU A 95 2.18 -10.60 -8.63
N GLN A 96 3.23 -11.15 -8.06
CA GLN A 96 4.61 -10.78 -8.41
C GLN A 96 4.92 -10.97 -9.92
N ASN A 97 4.31 -11.93 -10.57
CA ASN A 97 4.46 -12.16 -12.01
C ASN A 97 3.94 -11.00 -12.87
N GLU A 98 3.19 -10.05 -12.32
CA GLU A 98 2.77 -8.82 -12.99
C GLU A 98 3.84 -7.71 -12.96
N SER A 99 4.94 -7.90 -12.20
CA SER A 99 5.95 -6.87 -12.01
C SER A 99 6.52 -6.34 -13.32
N ILE A 100 6.34 -5.05 -13.53
CA ILE A 100 6.93 -4.29 -14.64
C ILE A 100 8.41 -4.09 -14.39
N PHE A 101 8.81 -3.87 -13.14
CA PHE A 101 10.20 -3.69 -12.75
C PHE A 101 11.01 -4.95 -13.11
N ALA A 102 10.57 -6.13 -12.69
CA ALA A 102 11.26 -7.39 -12.98
C ALA A 102 11.38 -7.62 -14.50
N LYS A 103 10.28 -7.41 -15.23
CA LYS A 103 10.26 -7.59 -16.70
C LYS A 103 11.21 -6.63 -17.40
N ARG A 104 11.14 -5.33 -17.11
CA ARG A 104 12.03 -4.32 -17.72
C ARG A 104 13.49 -4.53 -17.32
N TYR A 105 13.75 -5.01 -16.10
CA TYR A 105 15.10 -5.34 -15.64
C TYR A 105 15.71 -6.46 -16.47
N ASP A 106 14.97 -7.55 -16.71
CA ASP A 106 15.41 -8.67 -17.56
C ASP A 106 15.64 -8.25 -19.03
N GLU A 107 14.90 -7.26 -19.51
CA GLU A 107 15.07 -6.64 -20.82
C GLU A 107 16.26 -5.67 -20.91
N GLY A 108 16.97 -5.43 -19.79
CA GLY A 108 18.17 -4.57 -19.74
C GLY A 108 17.88 -3.11 -19.44
N MET A 109 16.84 -2.83 -18.64
CA MET A 109 16.51 -1.49 -18.17
C MET A 109 17.72 -0.80 -17.52
N LYS A 110 17.94 0.47 -17.85
CA LYS A 110 19.02 1.27 -17.30
C LYS A 110 18.69 1.77 -15.90
N LYS A 111 19.75 1.97 -15.08
CA LYS A 111 19.61 2.35 -13.68
C LYS A 111 18.90 3.72 -13.47
N ASP A 112 19.08 4.65 -14.37
CA ASP A 112 18.50 6.00 -14.31
C ASP A 112 16.98 6.02 -14.42
N VAL A 113 16.36 4.94 -14.94
CA VAL A 113 14.90 4.79 -15.08
C VAL A 113 14.31 3.69 -14.19
N TYR A 114 15.06 3.14 -13.23
CA TYR A 114 14.52 2.14 -12.28
C TYR A 114 13.33 2.65 -11.48
N TRP A 115 13.36 3.94 -11.12
CA TRP A 115 12.31 4.56 -10.36
C TRP A 115 10.96 4.58 -11.10
N GLU A 116 10.97 4.71 -12.44
CA GLU A 116 9.75 4.73 -13.25
C GLU A 116 9.01 3.38 -13.15
N ALA A 117 9.74 2.28 -13.36
CA ALA A 117 9.16 0.95 -13.26
C ALA A 117 8.73 0.61 -11.82
N ALA A 118 9.49 1.05 -10.82
CA ALA A 118 9.13 0.88 -9.42
C ALA A 118 7.86 1.69 -9.05
N LEU A 119 7.72 2.91 -9.57
CA LEU A 119 6.52 3.73 -9.38
C LEU A 119 5.31 3.08 -10.04
N GLU A 120 5.44 2.57 -11.28
CA GLU A 120 4.37 1.87 -11.98
C GLU A 120 3.89 0.65 -11.22
N ASP A 121 4.80 -0.21 -10.74
CA ASP A 121 4.45 -1.37 -9.90
C ASP A 121 3.80 -0.94 -8.59
N SER A 122 4.27 0.15 -7.97
CA SER A 122 3.71 0.67 -6.72
C SER A 122 2.27 1.15 -6.90
N ILE A 123 1.97 1.87 -7.98
CA ILE A 123 0.61 2.31 -8.33
C ILE A 123 -0.30 1.08 -8.54
N ARG A 124 0.15 0.10 -9.33
CA ARG A 124 -0.61 -1.13 -9.61
C ARG A 124 -0.89 -1.94 -8.35
N LEU A 125 0.10 -2.06 -7.47
CA LEU A 125 -0.06 -2.76 -6.21
C LEU A 125 -1.02 -2.02 -5.28
N LEU A 126 -0.83 -0.71 -5.06
CA LEU A 126 -1.69 0.11 -4.21
C LEU A 126 -3.14 0.11 -4.68
N ALA A 127 -3.37 0.16 -5.99
CA ALA A 127 -4.72 0.10 -6.56
C ALA A 127 -5.46 -1.22 -6.24
N LYS A 128 -4.74 -2.35 -6.14
CA LYS A 128 -5.30 -3.68 -5.88
C LYS A 128 -5.42 -4.00 -4.38
N LEU A 129 -4.57 -3.39 -3.52
CA LEU A 129 -4.50 -3.73 -2.10
C LEU A 129 -5.83 -3.64 -1.35
N PRO A 130 -6.70 -2.62 -1.57
CA PRO A 130 -8.00 -2.56 -0.91
C PRO A 130 -8.89 -3.77 -1.22
N ALA A 131 -8.93 -4.21 -2.48
CA ALA A 131 -9.71 -5.37 -2.90
C ALA A 131 -9.15 -6.68 -2.32
N ILE A 132 -7.83 -6.82 -2.28
CA ILE A 132 -7.17 -7.99 -1.69
C ILE A 132 -7.43 -8.05 -0.18
N ALA A 133 -7.26 -6.95 0.53
CA ALA A 133 -7.50 -6.87 1.97
C ALA A 133 -8.98 -7.15 2.32
N ALA A 134 -9.92 -6.61 1.54
CA ALA A 134 -11.33 -6.89 1.69
C ALA A 134 -11.65 -8.37 1.41
N ALA A 135 -11.03 -8.98 0.39
CA ALA A 135 -11.19 -10.39 0.09
C ALA A 135 -10.66 -11.28 1.24
N VAL A 136 -9.48 -10.96 1.78
CA VAL A 136 -8.93 -11.65 2.96
C VAL A 136 -9.92 -11.59 4.13
N TYR A 137 -10.46 -10.41 4.44
CA TYR A 137 -11.46 -10.25 5.50
C TYR A 137 -12.71 -11.11 5.23
N ARG A 138 -13.27 -11.04 4.02
CA ARG A 138 -14.53 -11.74 3.70
C ARG A 138 -14.34 -13.25 3.69
N ILE A 139 -13.25 -13.75 3.11
CA ILE A 139 -12.93 -15.19 3.07
C ILE A 139 -12.62 -15.69 4.49
N ARG A 140 -11.70 -15.05 5.20
CA ARG A 140 -11.24 -15.51 6.51
C ARG A 140 -12.34 -15.53 7.56
N PHE A 141 -13.24 -14.55 7.55
CA PHE A 141 -14.30 -14.41 8.53
C PHE A 141 -15.70 -14.80 8.01
N ASN A 142 -15.75 -15.48 6.85
CA ASN A 142 -16.97 -15.98 6.24
C ASN A 142 -18.07 -14.89 6.10
N LYS A 143 -17.72 -13.74 5.50
CA LYS A 143 -18.61 -12.57 5.34
C LYS A 143 -19.43 -12.60 4.05
N GLY A 144 -19.62 -13.76 3.44
CA GLY A 144 -20.33 -13.95 2.17
C GLY A 144 -19.48 -13.67 0.94
N ASP A 145 -20.11 -13.44 -0.20
CA ASP A 145 -19.44 -13.27 -1.49
C ASP A 145 -18.52 -12.03 -1.51
N LEU A 146 -17.50 -12.07 -2.34
CA LEU A 146 -16.64 -10.91 -2.56
C LEU A 146 -17.44 -9.79 -3.21
N ILE A 147 -17.21 -8.57 -2.77
CA ILE A 147 -17.79 -7.36 -3.35
C ILE A 147 -16.76 -6.78 -4.31
N PRO A 148 -17.07 -6.67 -5.62
CA PRO A 148 -16.11 -6.16 -6.61
C PRO A 148 -15.75 -4.70 -6.35
N SER A 149 -14.55 -4.27 -6.77
CA SER A 149 -14.16 -2.87 -6.78
C SER A 149 -15.10 -2.04 -7.65
N ASP A 150 -15.35 -0.79 -7.25
CA ASP A 150 -16.09 0.20 -8.04
C ASP A 150 -15.11 1.33 -8.42
N PRO A 151 -14.69 1.41 -9.69
CA PRO A 151 -13.71 2.41 -10.13
C PRO A 151 -14.26 3.86 -10.11
N GLY A 152 -15.54 4.05 -9.87
CA GLY A 152 -16.16 5.37 -9.69
C GLY A 152 -16.02 5.95 -8.28
N LEU A 153 -15.49 5.19 -7.32
CA LEU A 153 -15.33 5.61 -5.93
C LEU A 153 -13.88 5.88 -5.59
N ASP A 154 -13.63 6.79 -4.62
CA ASP A 154 -12.32 6.96 -4.02
C ASP A 154 -11.90 5.69 -3.25
N MET A 155 -10.60 5.57 -2.96
CA MET A 155 -10.01 4.38 -2.34
C MET A 155 -10.70 4.02 -1.01
N SER A 156 -10.95 4.99 -0.16
CA SER A 156 -11.49 4.77 1.19
C SER A 156 -12.94 4.33 1.17
N THR A 157 -13.77 5.00 0.38
CA THR A 157 -15.18 4.66 0.18
C THR A 157 -15.31 3.28 -0.47
N ASN A 158 -14.49 2.99 -1.48
CA ASN A 158 -14.50 1.72 -2.17
C ASN A 158 -14.06 0.57 -1.23
N PHE A 159 -13.02 0.80 -0.43
CA PHE A 159 -12.56 -0.19 0.55
C PHE A 159 -13.64 -0.48 1.61
N ALA A 160 -14.25 0.55 2.20
CA ALA A 160 -15.36 0.40 3.14
C ALA A 160 -16.51 -0.43 2.54
N ARG A 161 -16.90 -0.13 1.30
CA ARG A 161 -17.93 -0.87 0.56
C ARG A 161 -17.54 -2.33 0.32
N MET A 162 -16.30 -2.60 -0.08
CA MET A 162 -15.81 -3.97 -0.27
C MET A 162 -15.75 -4.78 1.03
N LEU A 163 -15.57 -4.13 2.18
CA LEU A 163 -15.73 -4.77 3.50
C LEU A 163 -17.20 -5.10 3.83
N GLY A 164 -18.15 -4.52 3.11
CA GLY A 164 -19.61 -4.70 3.30
C GLY A 164 -20.24 -3.60 4.15
N ASN A 165 -19.58 -2.45 4.28
CA ASN A 165 -20.12 -1.29 5.00
C ASN A 165 -20.27 -0.10 4.05
N ASN A 166 -21.50 0.41 3.92
CA ASN A 166 -21.84 1.55 3.07
C ASN A 166 -22.11 2.84 3.89
N ASP A 167 -21.76 2.83 5.18
CA ASP A 167 -21.89 4.00 6.03
C ASP A 167 -20.85 5.06 5.67
N PRO A 168 -21.24 6.30 5.30
CA PRO A 168 -20.32 7.37 5.00
C PRO A 168 -19.38 7.74 6.17
N GLU A 169 -19.85 7.63 7.42
CA GLU A 169 -19.01 7.89 8.60
C GLU A 169 -17.92 6.83 8.73
N PHE A 170 -18.22 5.58 8.40
CA PHE A 170 -17.22 4.51 8.37
C PHE A 170 -16.21 4.73 7.24
N ALA A 171 -16.67 5.16 6.06
CA ALA A 171 -15.77 5.49 4.95
C ALA A 171 -14.81 6.63 5.30
N ASP A 172 -15.29 7.67 6.00
CA ASP A 172 -14.44 8.77 6.48
C ASP A 172 -13.45 8.32 7.56
N LEU A 173 -13.89 7.44 8.46
CA LEU A 173 -12.97 6.81 9.42
C LEU A 173 -11.86 6.01 8.73
N VAL A 174 -12.19 5.26 7.69
CA VAL A 174 -11.21 4.54 6.86
C VAL A 174 -10.25 5.51 6.18
N ARG A 175 -10.76 6.60 5.60
CA ARG A 175 -9.94 7.67 5.02
C ARG A 175 -8.92 8.22 6.03
N LEU A 176 -9.40 8.62 7.19
CA LEU A 176 -8.55 9.14 8.27
C LEU A 176 -7.51 8.09 8.72
N TYR A 177 -7.93 6.84 8.88
CA TYR A 177 -7.04 5.75 9.28
C TYR A 177 -5.92 5.54 8.27
N LEU A 178 -6.23 5.46 6.98
CA LEU A 178 -5.24 5.31 5.91
C LEU A 178 -4.30 6.52 5.84
N THR A 179 -4.81 7.72 5.98
CA THR A 179 -4.00 8.95 6.01
C THR A 179 -3.02 8.96 7.18
N LEU A 180 -3.48 8.60 8.40
CA LEU A 180 -2.61 8.56 9.58
C LEU A 180 -1.52 7.47 9.52
N HIS A 181 -1.72 6.44 8.69
CA HIS A 181 -0.79 5.32 8.53
C HIS A 181 -0.09 5.31 7.15
N CYS A 182 -0.07 6.45 6.47
CA CYS A 182 0.42 6.56 5.09
C CYS A 182 1.91 6.30 4.93
N ASP A 183 2.71 6.60 5.94
CA ASP A 183 4.16 6.42 5.94
C ASP A 183 4.69 6.30 7.37
N HIS A 184 5.90 5.79 7.50
CA HIS A 184 6.66 5.75 8.74
C HIS A 184 8.14 5.88 8.40
N GLU A 185 8.86 6.64 9.21
CA GLU A 185 10.31 6.77 9.00
C GLU A 185 11.01 5.40 9.01
N GLY A 186 12.18 5.32 8.36
CA GLY A 186 12.88 4.06 8.12
C GLY A 186 13.34 3.27 9.35
N GLY A 187 13.13 3.78 10.58
CA GLY A 187 13.44 3.06 11.82
C GLY A 187 12.42 1.99 12.21
N ASN A 188 11.23 2.01 11.63
CA ASN A 188 10.25 0.96 11.80
C ASN A 188 10.70 -0.33 11.09
N VAL A 189 10.48 -1.50 11.71
CA VAL A 189 10.93 -2.79 11.16
C VAL A 189 10.33 -3.06 9.78
N SER A 190 9.05 -2.79 9.57
CA SER A 190 8.39 -3.02 8.28
C SER A 190 8.94 -2.09 7.20
N ALA A 191 9.05 -0.79 7.47
CA ALA A 191 9.62 0.17 6.55
C ALA A 191 11.08 -0.16 6.22
N TYR A 192 11.90 -0.42 7.25
CA TYR A 192 13.29 -0.80 7.07
C TYR A 192 13.47 -2.07 6.24
N THR A 193 12.67 -3.11 6.50
CA THR A 193 12.74 -4.37 5.75
C THR A 193 12.37 -4.16 4.27
N SER A 194 11.32 -3.37 3.98
CA SER A 194 10.98 -3.01 2.60
C SER A 194 12.15 -2.33 1.88
N HIS A 195 12.79 -1.35 2.52
CA HIS A 195 13.95 -0.65 1.96
C HIS A 195 15.15 -1.59 1.74
N VAL A 196 15.44 -2.48 2.69
CA VAL A 196 16.56 -3.43 2.56
C VAL A 196 16.34 -4.38 1.39
N VAL A 197 15.13 -4.93 1.25
CA VAL A 197 14.79 -5.84 0.14
C VAL A 197 14.84 -5.09 -1.20
N ALA A 198 14.28 -3.88 -1.28
CA ALA A 198 14.35 -3.05 -2.48
C ALA A 198 15.79 -2.68 -2.87
N SER A 199 16.70 -2.53 -1.89
CA SER A 199 18.11 -2.21 -2.16
C SER A 199 18.86 -3.32 -2.92
N ALA A 200 18.33 -4.53 -2.89
CA ALA A 200 18.82 -5.67 -3.68
C ALA A 200 18.20 -5.74 -5.08
N LEU A 201 17.46 -4.71 -5.51
CA LEU A 201 16.71 -4.64 -6.77
C LEU A 201 15.57 -5.67 -6.86
N SER A 202 15.05 -6.11 -5.72
CA SER A 202 13.77 -6.81 -5.66
C SER A 202 12.66 -5.82 -6.02
N ASP A 203 11.67 -6.31 -6.76
CA ASP A 203 10.55 -5.47 -7.17
C ASP A 203 9.65 -5.05 -5.98
N PRO A 204 8.71 -4.10 -6.19
CA PRO A 204 7.81 -3.63 -5.13
C PRO A 204 6.94 -4.73 -4.49
N TYR A 205 6.56 -5.78 -5.20
CA TYR A 205 5.76 -6.89 -4.63
C TYR A 205 6.55 -7.63 -3.55
N TYR A 206 7.79 -8.03 -3.84
CA TYR A 206 8.67 -8.66 -2.84
C TYR A 206 9.00 -7.72 -1.69
N SER A 207 9.26 -6.44 -2.00
CA SER A 207 9.65 -5.44 -1.00
C SER A 207 8.52 -5.17 0.00
N VAL A 208 7.28 -5.01 -0.49
CA VAL A 208 6.09 -4.80 0.35
C VAL A 208 5.75 -6.09 1.12
N ALA A 209 5.78 -7.25 0.48
CA ALA A 209 5.54 -8.53 1.17
C ALA A 209 6.52 -8.75 2.33
N ALA A 210 7.81 -8.46 2.13
CA ALA A 210 8.83 -8.54 3.18
C ALA A 210 8.56 -7.52 4.32
N GLY A 211 8.16 -6.30 3.98
CA GLY A 211 7.75 -5.29 4.96
C GLY A 211 6.56 -5.75 5.80
N LEU A 212 5.56 -6.36 5.18
CA LEU A 212 4.41 -6.94 5.89
C LEU A 212 4.80 -8.09 6.81
N CYS A 213 5.80 -8.91 6.46
CA CYS A 213 6.36 -9.90 7.39
C CYS A 213 6.92 -9.23 8.65
N GLY A 214 7.57 -8.07 8.50
CA GLY A 214 8.06 -7.27 9.63
C GLY A 214 6.92 -6.64 10.46
N LEU A 215 5.77 -6.36 9.84
CA LEU A 215 4.58 -5.81 10.50
C LEU A 215 3.76 -6.89 11.22
N ALA A 216 3.77 -8.13 10.74
CA ALA A 216 2.93 -9.20 11.22
C ALA A 216 3.38 -9.79 12.58
N GLY A 217 4.53 -9.39 13.10
CA GLY A 217 5.05 -9.85 14.38
C GLY A 217 4.23 -9.38 15.59
N PRO A 218 4.37 -10.06 16.74
CA PRO A 218 3.61 -9.74 17.96
C PRO A 218 4.12 -8.51 18.73
N LEU A 219 5.22 -7.87 18.29
CA LEU A 219 5.85 -6.72 18.94
C LEU A 219 5.71 -5.45 18.11
#